data_1556551acd498624348eaf9ecf6afa51
#
_entry.id   1556551acd498624348eaf9ecf6afa51
#
_cell.length_a   1.000
_cell.length_b   1.000
_cell.length_c   1.000
_cell.angle_alpha   90.00
_cell.angle_beta   90.00
_cell.angle_gamma   90.00
#
_symmetry.space_group_name_H-M   'P 1'
#
loop_
_entity.id
_entity.type
_entity.pdbx_description
1 polymer ?
#
loop_
_entity_poly.entity_id
_entity_poly.type
_entity_poly.pdbx_seq_one_letter_code
_entity_poly.pdbx_strand_id
1 'polypeptide(L)'
;MGYVRMRRAAIALAVAASLLVCATAGAAEPRPGITFAAVGDTMLGNSPELPADPGTYLDAVKGQLRGEVVFGNLEGTLTDVSSSPKCGGSSGGSCYAFRTPPSYARHLAAAGFTVMNDANNHSYDFGKAGLEQTVAALHDAGIAQTGLPGEITVTKAGGEKVAFVGFAPYSLTASLLDLPAARKLIRRAARRAKIVVVAIHAGAEGSDAQHVTGAEEHYLGEDRGNPRKFARMAVRSGADLVLGSGPHVLRGMEIYRDRLIAYSLGNFSGFHNFATVGDLGASAVLHVSLDRDGPFRS
;
A
#
# COMPACT_ATOMS: atom_id res chain seq x y z
N MET A 1 55.78 11.68 -93.74
CA MET A 1 55.94 12.47 -92.51
C MET A 1 54.56 12.53 -91.83
N GLY A 2 54.31 11.67 -90.91
CA GLY A 2 53.00 11.56 -90.20
C GLY A 2 53.18 11.78 -88.67
N TYR A 3 52.57 12.79 -88.15
CA TYR A 3 52.54 13.08 -86.73
C TYR A 3 51.41 12.31 -86.05
N VAL A 4 51.77 11.38 -85.16
CA VAL A 4 50.80 10.68 -84.29
C VAL A 4 50.54 11.53 -83.06
N ARG A 5 49.29 11.99 -82.85
CA ARG A 5 48.87 12.66 -81.65
C ARG A 5 48.41 11.61 -80.60
N MET A 6 49.16 11.47 -79.53
CA MET A 6 48.71 10.72 -78.31
C MET A 6 47.70 11.51 -77.52
N ARG A 7 46.50 11.00 -77.34
CA ARG A 7 45.52 11.51 -76.38
C ARG A 7 45.78 10.89 -75.02
N ARG A 8 46.05 11.74 -74.04
CA ARG A 8 46.15 11.35 -72.66
C ARG A 8 44.70 11.27 -72.10
N ALA A 9 44.24 10.10 -71.68
CA ALA A 9 43.01 9.91 -70.96
C ALA A 9 43.32 10.16 -69.41
N ALA A 10 42.70 11.16 -68.84
CA ALA A 10 42.72 11.39 -67.39
C ALA A 10 41.68 10.50 -66.77
N ILE A 11 42.12 9.56 -65.92
CA ILE A 11 41.23 8.75 -65.08
C ILE A 11 40.99 9.52 -63.80
N ALA A 12 39.76 10.02 -63.58
CA ALA A 12 39.33 10.61 -62.37
C ALA A 12 38.90 9.50 -61.37
N LEU A 13 39.70 9.34 -60.29
CA LEU A 13 39.40 8.42 -59.23
C LEU A 13 38.41 9.12 -58.27
N ALA A 14 37.12 8.75 -58.27
CA ALA A 14 36.14 9.21 -57.32
C ALA A 14 36.26 8.35 -56.04
N VAL A 15 36.81 8.89 -54.97
CA VAL A 15 36.80 8.30 -53.64
C VAL A 15 35.47 8.61 -52.97
N ALA A 16 34.57 7.64 -52.93
CA ALA A 16 33.33 7.72 -52.16
C ALA A 16 33.66 7.46 -50.70
N ALA A 17 33.72 8.54 -49.90
CA ALA A 17 33.80 8.46 -48.42
C ALA A 17 32.44 8.07 -47.85
N SER A 18 32.23 6.78 -47.55
CA SER A 18 31.06 6.31 -46.78
C SER A 18 31.19 6.73 -45.34
N LEU A 19 30.52 7.79 -44.94
CA LEU A 19 30.32 8.17 -43.54
C LEU A 19 29.41 7.13 -42.85
N LEU A 20 30.02 6.20 -42.10
CA LEU A 20 29.33 5.30 -41.21
C LEU A 20 28.85 6.14 -40.02
N VAL A 21 27.57 6.59 -40.02
CA VAL A 21 26.94 7.17 -38.84
C VAL A 21 26.68 6.02 -37.89
N CYS A 22 27.60 5.79 -36.94
CA CYS A 22 27.32 5.00 -35.76
C CYS A 22 26.28 5.75 -34.94
N ALA A 23 25.00 5.40 -35.10
CA ALA A 23 23.97 5.78 -34.16
C ALA A 23 24.31 5.10 -32.82
N THR A 24 24.96 5.82 -31.93
CA THR A 24 25.02 5.42 -30.53
C THR A 24 23.58 5.35 -30.03
N ALA A 25 23.06 4.13 -29.87
CA ALA A 25 21.82 3.93 -29.13
C ALA A 25 22.09 4.54 -27.73
N GLY A 26 21.62 5.77 -27.54
CA GLY A 26 21.67 6.41 -26.24
C GLY A 26 21.02 5.46 -25.25
N ALA A 27 21.74 5.05 -24.21
CA ALA A 27 21.14 4.31 -23.11
C ALA A 27 19.95 5.17 -22.65
N ALA A 28 18.74 4.62 -22.73
CA ALA A 28 17.55 5.31 -22.27
C ALA A 28 17.78 5.67 -20.81
N GLU A 29 17.61 6.96 -20.48
CA GLU A 29 17.70 7.42 -19.10
C GLU A 29 16.85 6.51 -18.22
N PRO A 30 17.38 6.03 -17.08
CA PRO A 30 16.63 5.16 -16.20
C PRO A 30 15.35 5.89 -15.78
N ARG A 31 14.21 5.31 -16.13
CA ARG A 31 12.91 5.88 -15.76
C ARG A 31 12.85 5.98 -14.24
N PRO A 32 12.33 7.09 -13.67
CA PRO A 32 12.18 7.19 -12.23
C PRO A 32 11.33 6.03 -11.70
N GLY A 33 11.66 5.56 -10.51
CA GLY A 33 10.89 4.53 -9.80
C GLY A 33 9.47 5.01 -9.48
N ILE A 34 8.60 4.09 -9.08
CA ILE A 34 7.26 4.41 -8.57
C ILE A 34 7.40 4.77 -7.09
N THR A 35 6.89 5.93 -6.71
CA THR A 35 6.98 6.46 -5.34
C THR A 35 5.73 6.19 -4.54
N PHE A 36 5.93 5.75 -3.31
CA PHE A 36 4.89 5.47 -2.33
C PHE A 36 5.12 6.31 -1.07
N ALA A 37 4.03 6.81 -0.49
CA ALA A 37 3.97 7.20 0.91
C ALA A 37 2.98 6.25 1.59
N ALA A 38 3.39 5.58 2.66
CA ALA A 38 2.56 4.62 3.36
C ALA A 38 2.50 4.92 4.85
N VAL A 39 1.33 4.78 5.43
CA VAL A 39 1.07 4.95 6.86
C VAL A 39 0.33 3.73 7.42
N GLY A 40 0.33 3.61 8.74
CA GLY A 40 -0.35 2.54 9.46
C GLY A 40 -1.84 2.81 9.69
N ASP A 41 -2.29 2.56 10.90
CA ASP A 41 -3.68 2.58 11.31
C ASP A 41 -4.22 4.01 11.29
N THR A 42 -5.27 4.22 10.50
CA THR A 42 -5.82 5.53 10.16
C THR A 42 -7.30 5.57 10.47
N MET A 43 -7.68 6.47 11.37
CA MET A 43 -9.04 6.75 11.77
C MET A 43 -9.17 8.26 12.02
N LEU A 44 -10.24 8.90 11.52
CA LEU A 44 -10.43 10.35 11.69
C LEU A 44 -11.34 10.71 12.87
N GLY A 45 -11.70 9.75 13.70
CA GLY A 45 -12.57 9.93 14.84
C GLY A 45 -13.52 8.75 15.03
N ASN A 46 -14.40 8.84 16.02
CA ASN A 46 -15.44 7.84 16.28
C ASN A 46 -16.73 8.55 16.72
N SER A 47 -17.75 8.53 15.87
CA SER A 47 -19.03 9.20 16.16
C SER A 47 -19.62 8.73 17.52
N PRO A 48 -20.04 9.66 18.40
CA PRO A 48 -20.23 11.10 18.15
C PRO A 48 -18.98 11.96 18.39
N GLU A 49 -17.85 11.40 18.86
CA GLU A 49 -16.63 12.15 19.11
C GLU A 49 -15.82 12.32 17.82
N LEU A 50 -15.93 13.49 17.25
CA LEU A 50 -15.31 13.85 15.97
C LEU A 50 -14.48 15.14 16.11
N PRO A 51 -13.42 15.30 15.29
CA PRO A 51 -12.70 16.58 15.23
C PRO A 51 -13.65 17.73 14.91
N ALA A 52 -13.49 18.85 15.60
CA ALA A 52 -14.31 20.07 15.36
C ALA A 52 -14.16 20.58 13.90
N ASP A 53 -12.97 20.44 13.35
CA ASP A 53 -12.68 20.71 11.94
C ASP A 53 -11.95 19.51 11.31
N PRO A 54 -12.68 18.53 10.77
CA PRO A 54 -12.09 17.37 10.15
C PRO A 54 -11.30 17.69 8.88
N GLY A 55 -11.55 18.85 8.27
CA GLY A 55 -10.85 19.30 7.06
C GLY A 55 -9.39 19.63 7.27
N THR A 56 -9.04 20.09 8.48
CA THR A 56 -7.67 20.49 8.85
C THR A 56 -6.96 19.45 9.72
N TYR A 57 -7.64 18.37 10.11
CA TYR A 57 -7.11 17.41 11.07
C TYR A 57 -5.77 16.78 10.65
N LEU A 58 -5.55 16.57 9.36
CA LEU A 58 -4.31 16.01 8.80
C LEU A 58 -3.34 17.06 8.25
N ASP A 59 -3.62 18.35 8.36
CA ASP A 59 -2.80 19.40 7.72
C ASP A 59 -1.35 19.41 8.19
N ALA A 60 -1.08 19.11 9.47
CA ALA A 60 0.28 19.04 10.02
C ALA A 60 1.16 17.98 9.33
N VAL A 61 0.57 16.92 8.81
CA VAL A 61 1.27 15.78 8.19
C VAL A 61 1.04 15.64 6.70
N LYS A 62 0.08 16.36 6.15
CA LYS A 62 -0.31 16.34 4.72
C LYS A 62 0.89 16.56 3.79
N GLY A 63 1.84 17.40 4.20
CA GLY A 63 3.08 17.66 3.45
C GLY A 63 3.93 16.40 3.25
N GLN A 64 3.79 15.37 4.08
CA GLN A 64 4.49 14.11 4.01
C GLN A 64 3.70 13.04 3.23
N LEU A 65 2.39 13.21 3.03
CA LEU A 65 1.54 12.28 2.27
C LEU A 65 1.68 12.54 0.77
N ARG A 66 2.87 12.27 0.24
CA ARG A 66 3.24 12.56 -1.17
C ARG A 66 3.87 11.35 -1.82
N GLY A 67 3.38 11.00 -2.99
CA GLY A 67 3.85 9.92 -3.85
C GLY A 67 2.86 9.70 -4.97
N GLU A 68 3.19 8.84 -5.90
CA GLU A 68 2.26 8.39 -6.93
C GLU A 68 1.17 7.48 -6.32
N VAL A 69 1.50 6.87 -5.17
CA VAL A 69 0.58 6.13 -4.31
C VAL A 69 0.73 6.64 -2.88
N VAL A 70 -0.39 7.01 -2.25
CA VAL A 70 -0.47 7.28 -0.82
C VAL A 70 -1.41 6.26 -0.20
N PHE A 71 -0.85 5.41 0.65
CA PHE A 71 -1.51 4.23 1.21
C PHE A 71 -1.72 4.36 2.72
N GLY A 72 -2.87 3.88 3.24
CA GLY A 72 -3.15 3.76 4.67
C GLY A 72 -4.02 2.54 4.98
N ASN A 73 -4.03 2.09 6.23
CA ASN A 73 -4.97 1.11 6.74
C ASN A 73 -6.16 1.85 7.36
N LEU A 74 -7.36 1.74 6.78
CA LEU A 74 -8.57 2.36 7.33
C LEU A 74 -9.12 1.49 8.46
N GLU A 75 -8.79 1.84 9.69
CA GLU A 75 -9.17 1.05 10.86
C GLU A 75 -10.47 1.57 11.49
N GLY A 76 -11.55 1.41 10.77
CA GLY A 76 -12.89 1.87 11.11
C GLY A 76 -13.78 1.89 9.89
N THR A 77 -15.03 2.28 10.06
CA THR A 77 -16.01 2.35 8.98
C THR A 77 -16.38 3.80 8.66
N LEU A 78 -16.65 4.07 7.38
CA LEU A 78 -17.22 5.32 6.88
C LEU A 78 -18.72 5.10 6.67
N THR A 79 -19.52 5.26 7.74
CA THR A 79 -20.95 4.85 7.70
C THR A 79 -21.83 5.70 8.60
N ASP A 80 -23.08 5.87 8.18
CA ASP A 80 -24.15 6.44 9.00
C ASP A 80 -24.95 5.37 9.76
N VAL A 81 -24.67 4.06 9.53
CA VAL A 81 -25.23 2.99 10.32
C VAL A 81 -24.80 3.16 11.78
N SER A 82 -25.75 3.27 12.71
CA SER A 82 -25.50 3.56 14.12
C SER A 82 -25.57 2.33 15.02
N SER A 83 -26.11 1.21 14.56
CA SER A 83 -26.19 -0.03 15.31
C SER A 83 -25.06 -0.97 14.92
N SER A 84 -24.18 -1.29 15.87
CA SER A 84 -23.07 -2.21 15.67
C SER A 84 -23.48 -3.64 16.08
N PRO A 85 -23.43 -4.62 15.16
CA PRO A 85 -23.64 -6.02 15.51
C PRO A 85 -22.45 -6.61 16.28
N LYS A 86 -21.25 -6.01 16.17
CA LYS A 86 -20.03 -6.48 16.82
C LYS A 86 -20.11 -6.43 18.34
N CYS A 87 -20.65 -5.34 18.88
CA CYS A 87 -20.69 -5.11 20.34
C CYS A 87 -22.05 -5.45 20.97
N GLY A 88 -22.96 -6.12 20.27
CA GLY A 88 -24.25 -6.57 20.82
C GLY A 88 -25.13 -5.45 21.39
N GLY A 89 -24.90 -4.20 21.00
CA GLY A 89 -25.60 -3.02 21.53
C GLY A 89 -25.15 -2.57 22.92
N SER A 90 -24.13 -3.20 23.52
CA SER A 90 -23.56 -2.79 24.81
C SER A 90 -22.30 -1.95 24.58
N SER A 91 -22.29 -0.75 25.15
CA SER A 91 -21.12 0.16 25.16
C SER A 91 -20.17 -0.10 26.35
N GLY A 92 -20.20 -1.30 26.92
CA GLY A 92 -19.39 -1.64 28.10
C GLY A 92 -18.48 -2.82 27.87
N GLY A 93 -17.18 -2.68 28.19
CA GLY A 93 -16.19 -3.74 28.13
C GLY A 93 -15.12 -3.52 27.05
N SER A 94 -14.41 -4.57 26.68
CA SER A 94 -13.29 -4.55 25.72
C SER A 94 -13.75 -4.62 24.25
N CYS A 95 -14.99 -4.23 23.93
CA CYS A 95 -15.48 -4.22 22.55
C CYS A 95 -15.50 -2.80 21.99
N TYR A 96 -14.81 -2.63 20.87
CA TYR A 96 -14.68 -1.35 20.17
C TYR A 96 -15.31 -1.47 18.77
N ALA A 97 -16.12 -0.47 18.42
CA ALA A 97 -16.68 -0.31 17.08
C ALA A 97 -16.51 1.15 16.66
N PHE A 98 -15.85 1.35 15.52
CA PHE A 98 -15.45 2.67 15.07
C PHE A 98 -16.16 3.07 13.79
N ARG A 99 -16.73 4.28 13.80
CA ARG A 99 -17.34 4.87 12.61
C ARG A 99 -17.14 6.37 12.53
N THR A 100 -16.97 6.86 11.33
CA THR A 100 -17.12 8.28 10.97
C THR A 100 -18.15 8.41 9.85
N PRO A 101 -18.74 9.59 9.64
CA PRO A 101 -19.67 9.79 8.52
C PRO A 101 -19.01 9.47 7.17
N PRO A 102 -19.75 8.94 6.16
CA PRO A 102 -19.23 8.66 4.82
C PRO A 102 -18.52 9.87 4.19
N SER A 103 -18.98 11.09 4.50
CA SER A 103 -18.37 12.32 4.02
C SER A 103 -16.92 12.54 4.46
N TYR A 104 -16.42 11.76 5.45
CA TYR A 104 -15.02 11.85 5.90
C TYR A 104 -14.03 11.30 4.88
N ALA A 105 -14.48 10.45 3.94
CA ALA A 105 -13.64 10.01 2.82
C ALA A 105 -13.01 11.17 2.03
N ARG A 106 -13.73 12.28 1.89
CA ARG A 106 -13.20 13.49 1.22
C ARG A 106 -12.00 14.12 1.94
N HIS A 107 -11.93 14.00 3.27
CA HIS A 107 -10.81 14.52 4.06
C HIS A 107 -9.57 13.65 3.88
N LEU A 108 -9.74 12.32 3.77
CA LEU A 108 -8.67 11.41 3.39
C LEU A 108 -8.15 11.73 1.99
N ALA A 109 -9.05 11.90 1.02
CA ALA A 109 -8.67 12.30 -0.35
C ALA A 109 -7.95 13.65 -0.38
N ALA A 110 -8.45 14.65 0.36
CA ALA A 110 -7.83 15.98 0.46
C ALA A 110 -6.45 15.93 1.15
N ALA A 111 -6.20 14.98 2.03
CA ALA A 111 -4.90 14.74 2.62
C ALA A 111 -3.91 14.06 1.66
N GLY A 112 -4.40 13.46 0.56
CA GLY A 112 -3.59 12.86 -0.48
C GLY A 112 -3.72 11.34 -0.59
N PHE A 113 -4.50 10.66 0.24
CA PHE A 113 -4.70 9.22 0.14
C PHE A 113 -5.27 8.81 -1.21
N THR A 114 -4.66 7.80 -1.83
CA THR A 114 -5.10 7.23 -3.11
C THR A 114 -5.56 5.79 -2.99
N VAL A 115 -5.11 5.06 -1.94
CA VAL A 115 -5.48 3.68 -1.67
C VAL A 115 -5.66 3.49 -0.16
N MET A 116 -6.77 2.88 0.25
CA MET A 116 -7.02 2.48 1.63
C MET A 116 -7.25 0.97 1.71
N ASN A 117 -6.66 0.34 2.74
CA ASN A 117 -6.86 -1.06 3.07
C ASN A 117 -7.97 -1.21 4.11
N ASP A 118 -8.94 -2.05 3.83
CA ASP A 118 -10.04 -2.43 4.74
C ASP A 118 -9.88 -3.86 5.31
N ALA A 119 -8.78 -4.56 5.01
CA ALA A 119 -8.53 -5.86 5.62
C ALA A 119 -8.03 -5.69 7.06
N ASN A 120 -8.94 -5.52 8.00
CA ASN A 120 -8.66 -5.39 9.44
C ASN A 120 -9.86 -5.85 10.30
N ASN A 121 -9.73 -5.78 11.63
CA ASN A 121 -10.75 -6.17 12.60
C ASN A 121 -11.92 -5.19 12.72
N HIS A 122 -11.83 -4.00 12.11
CA HIS A 122 -12.83 -2.94 12.21
C HIS A 122 -13.65 -2.73 10.93
N SER A 123 -13.32 -3.40 9.84
CA SER A 123 -14.05 -3.25 8.56
C SER A 123 -15.52 -3.64 8.62
N TYR A 124 -15.90 -4.52 9.54
CA TYR A 124 -17.28 -5.01 9.76
C TYR A 124 -17.91 -4.52 11.06
N ASP A 125 -17.38 -3.51 11.69
CA ASP A 125 -17.91 -3.00 12.98
C ASP A 125 -19.40 -2.68 12.91
N PHE A 126 -19.89 -2.22 11.76
CA PHE A 126 -21.31 -1.94 11.51
C PHE A 126 -21.92 -2.89 10.46
N GLY A 127 -21.40 -4.12 10.43
CA GLY A 127 -21.89 -5.18 9.55
C GLY A 127 -21.69 -4.90 8.06
N LYS A 128 -22.40 -5.68 7.26
CA LYS A 128 -22.30 -5.59 5.79
C LYS A 128 -22.67 -4.19 5.27
N ALA A 129 -23.72 -3.58 5.79
CA ALA A 129 -24.18 -2.26 5.36
C ALA A 129 -23.11 -1.17 5.66
N GLY A 130 -22.45 -1.26 6.82
CA GLY A 130 -21.35 -0.34 7.17
C GLY A 130 -20.18 -0.47 6.21
N LEU A 131 -19.76 -1.70 5.88
CA LEU A 131 -18.70 -1.94 4.91
C LEU A 131 -19.09 -1.43 3.51
N GLU A 132 -20.31 -1.72 3.03
CA GLU A 132 -20.76 -1.26 1.71
C GLU A 132 -20.76 0.26 1.60
N GLN A 133 -21.19 0.97 2.67
CA GLN A 133 -21.10 2.43 2.71
C GLN A 133 -19.65 2.92 2.74
N THR A 134 -18.75 2.24 3.47
CA THR A 134 -17.32 2.55 3.50
C THR A 134 -16.71 2.46 2.11
N VAL A 135 -16.93 1.34 1.42
CA VAL A 135 -16.42 1.12 0.05
C VAL A 135 -16.96 2.18 -0.92
N ALA A 136 -18.27 2.48 -0.86
CA ALA A 136 -18.89 3.50 -1.69
C ALA A 136 -18.29 4.90 -1.41
N ALA A 137 -18.14 5.28 -0.13
CA ALA A 137 -17.60 6.57 0.25
C ALA A 137 -16.15 6.77 -0.22
N LEU A 138 -15.30 5.74 -0.09
CA LEU A 138 -13.92 5.78 -0.61
C LEU A 138 -13.93 5.94 -2.13
N HIS A 139 -14.73 5.15 -2.84
CA HIS A 139 -14.84 5.23 -4.29
C HIS A 139 -15.33 6.60 -4.76
N ASP A 140 -16.36 7.16 -4.14
CA ASP A 140 -16.90 8.49 -4.46
C ASP A 140 -15.90 9.62 -4.19
N ALA A 141 -14.99 9.41 -3.23
CA ALA A 141 -13.89 10.32 -2.95
C ALA A 141 -12.67 10.12 -3.89
N GLY A 142 -12.73 9.16 -4.81
CA GLY A 142 -11.63 8.83 -5.73
C GLY A 142 -10.50 8.02 -5.09
N ILE A 143 -10.73 7.41 -3.93
CA ILE A 143 -9.77 6.54 -3.23
C ILE A 143 -10.05 5.09 -3.61
N ALA A 144 -9.04 4.37 -4.09
CA ALA A 144 -9.16 2.94 -4.32
C ALA A 144 -9.20 2.19 -2.98
N GLN A 145 -10.12 1.24 -2.86
CA GLN A 145 -10.24 0.38 -1.69
C GLN A 145 -9.64 -1.00 -2.01
N THR A 146 -9.05 -1.68 -1.01
CA THR A 146 -8.59 -3.06 -1.07
C THR A 146 -8.83 -3.78 0.25
N GLY A 147 -8.94 -5.11 0.22
CA GLY A 147 -9.00 -5.91 1.45
C GLY A 147 -10.21 -6.82 1.56
N LEU A 148 -11.13 -6.80 0.61
CA LEU A 148 -12.25 -7.73 0.59
C LEU A 148 -11.81 -9.16 0.21
N PRO A 149 -12.55 -10.20 0.61
CA PRO A 149 -12.22 -11.58 0.31
C PRO A 149 -12.02 -11.83 -1.20
N GLY A 150 -10.84 -12.27 -1.59
CA GLY A 150 -10.51 -12.59 -2.99
C GLY A 150 -10.31 -11.41 -3.92
N GLU A 151 -10.37 -10.19 -3.40
CA GLU A 151 -10.20 -8.94 -4.15
C GLU A 151 -8.74 -8.74 -4.59
N ILE A 152 -8.60 -8.13 -5.76
CA ILE A 152 -7.35 -7.59 -6.30
C ILE A 152 -7.68 -6.23 -6.88
N THR A 153 -7.31 -5.18 -6.18
CA THR A 153 -7.50 -3.80 -6.61
C THR A 153 -6.33 -3.37 -7.48
N VAL A 154 -6.61 -2.83 -8.66
CA VAL A 154 -5.56 -2.42 -9.60
C VAL A 154 -5.70 -0.93 -9.91
N THR A 155 -4.65 -0.18 -9.64
CA THR A 155 -4.53 1.24 -9.99
C THR A 155 -3.39 1.46 -11.00
N LYS A 156 -3.14 2.73 -11.35
CA LYS A 156 -1.99 3.13 -12.17
C LYS A 156 -1.12 4.11 -11.39
N ALA A 157 0.18 3.89 -11.39
CA ALA A 157 1.19 4.78 -10.85
C ALA A 157 2.43 4.75 -11.74
N GLY A 158 3.04 5.89 -12.03
CA GLY A 158 4.20 5.99 -12.91
C GLY A 158 3.98 5.42 -14.31
N GLY A 159 2.72 5.32 -14.77
CA GLY A 159 2.36 4.70 -16.04
C GLY A 159 2.26 3.16 -15.99
N GLU A 160 2.58 2.53 -14.86
CA GLU A 160 2.48 1.08 -14.67
C GLU A 160 1.21 0.69 -13.90
N LYS A 161 0.80 -0.57 -14.02
CA LYS A 161 -0.25 -1.14 -13.17
C LYS A 161 0.34 -1.56 -11.84
N VAL A 162 -0.32 -1.15 -10.74
CA VAL A 162 -0.03 -1.56 -9.36
C VAL A 162 -1.23 -2.29 -8.81
N ALA A 163 -1.04 -3.51 -8.35
CA ALA A 163 -2.08 -4.31 -7.69
C ALA A 163 -1.92 -4.25 -6.17
N PHE A 164 -3.03 -4.14 -5.47
CA PHE A 164 -3.12 -4.19 -4.01
C PHE A 164 -3.96 -5.38 -3.59
N VAL A 165 -3.53 -6.04 -2.52
CA VAL A 165 -4.23 -7.16 -1.89
C VAL A 165 -4.07 -7.05 -0.38
N GLY A 166 -5.18 -6.92 0.34
CA GLY A 166 -5.20 -6.84 1.81
C GLY A 166 -5.48 -8.20 2.45
N PHE A 167 -4.84 -8.47 3.59
CA PHE A 167 -5.01 -9.67 4.38
C PHE A 167 -5.10 -9.37 5.87
N ALA A 168 -5.97 -10.10 6.56
CA ALA A 168 -6.06 -10.07 8.02
C ALA A 168 -6.46 -11.46 8.56
N PRO A 169 -6.35 -11.74 9.86
CA PRO A 169 -6.68 -13.06 10.42
C PRO A 169 -8.19 -13.32 10.55
N TYR A 170 -9.03 -12.50 9.96
CA TYR A 170 -10.48 -12.54 10.13
C TYR A 170 -11.20 -13.20 8.96
N SER A 171 -12.31 -13.89 9.24
CA SER A 171 -13.09 -14.64 8.24
C SER A 171 -13.74 -13.74 7.17
N LEU A 172 -13.93 -12.46 7.47
CA LEU A 172 -14.56 -11.48 6.57
C LEU A 172 -13.55 -10.74 5.67
N THR A 173 -12.29 -11.13 5.74
CA THR A 173 -11.19 -10.62 4.91
C THR A 173 -10.53 -11.75 4.13
N ALA A 174 -9.61 -11.46 3.23
CA ALA A 174 -8.70 -12.49 2.74
C ALA A 174 -7.81 -12.93 3.91
N SER A 175 -7.94 -14.19 4.32
CA SER A 175 -7.27 -14.68 5.54
C SER A 175 -5.77 -14.84 5.35
N LEU A 176 -5.00 -14.22 6.24
CA LEU A 176 -3.55 -14.46 6.32
C LEU A 176 -3.19 -15.81 6.96
N LEU A 177 -4.16 -16.45 7.64
CA LEU A 177 -3.98 -17.78 8.26
C LEU A 177 -4.05 -18.89 7.21
N ASP A 178 -4.77 -18.68 6.09
CA ASP A 178 -4.82 -19.61 4.95
C ASP A 178 -3.70 -19.29 3.94
N LEU A 179 -2.48 -19.73 4.25
CA LEU A 179 -1.31 -19.50 3.39
C LEU A 179 -1.47 -20.04 1.95
N PRO A 180 -2.09 -21.20 1.68
CA PRO A 180 -2.37 -21.65 0.33
C PRO A 180 -3.27 -20.71 -0.47
N ALA A 181 -4.39 -20.27 0.10
CA ALA A 181 -5.31 -19.33 -0.54
C ALA A 181 -4.65 -17.95 -0.76
N ALA A 182 -3.96 -17.42 0.25
CA ALA A 182 -3.22 -16.17 0.16
C ALA A 182 -2.16 -16.21 -0.95
N ARG A 183 -1.37 -17.28 -1.03
CA ARG A 183 -0.40 -17.49 -2.10
C ARG A 183 -1.04 -17.47 -3.49
N LYS A 184 -2.17 -18.13 -3.65
CA LYS A 184 -2.92 -18.17 -4.92
C LYS A 184 -3.41 -16.76 -5.31
N LEU A 185 -3.89 -15.98 -4.35
CA LEU A 185 -4.39 -14.63 -4.58
C LEU A 185 -3.26 -13.69 -4.99
N ILE A 186 -2.12 -13.70 -4.27
CA ILE A 186 -0.94 -12.87 -4.59
C ILE A 186 -0.40 -13.21 -5.98
N ARG A 187 -0.29 -14.50 -6.33
CA ARG A 187 0.12 -14.92 -7.69
C ARG A 187 -0.85 -14.46 -8.78
N ARG A 188 -2.16 -14.36 -8.46
CA ARG A 188 -3.14 -13.79 -9.39
C ARG A 188 -2.91 -12.27 -9.56
N ALA A 189 -2.61 -11.56 -8.48
CA ALA A 189 -2.26 -10.13 -8.53
C ALA A 189 -1.02 -9.90 -9.41
N ALA A 190 0.05 -10.68 -9.22
CA ALA A 190 1.29 -10.60 -10.00
C ALA A 190 1.11 -10.87 -11.51
N ARG A 191 0.01 -11.53 -11.90
CA ARG A 191 -0.35 -11.68 -13.32
C ARG A 191 -1.16 -10.50 -13.89
N ARG A 192 -1.66 -9.60 -13.03
CA ARG A 192 -2.53 -8.47 -13.43
C ARG A 192 -1.80 -7.13 -13.45
N ALA A 193 -0.72 -7.03 -12.69
CA ALA A 193 0.02 -5.79 -12.51
C ALA A 193 1.53 -6.04 -12.49
N LYS A 194 2.27 -4.99 -12.78
CA LYS A 194 3.73 -4.99 -12.79
C LYS A 194 4.30 -4.96 -11.37
N ILE A 195 3.64 -4.25 -10.47
CA ILE A 195 3.96 -4.10 -9.06
C ILE A 195 2.82 -4.68 -8.23
N VAL A 196 3.15 -5.42 -7.19
CA VAL A 196 2.18 -5.96 -6.22
C VAL A 196 2.51 -5.48 -4.82
N VAL A 197 1.56 -4.77 -4.23
CA VAL A 197 1.61 -4.34 -2.84
C VAL A 197 0.68 -5.24 -2.03
N VAL A 198 1.23 -5.86 -0.99
CA VAL A 198 0.46 -6.67 -0.05
C VAL A 198 0.32 -5.92 1.26
N ALA A 199 -0.91 -5.64 1.66
CA ALA A 199 -1.23 -5.09 2.98
C ALA A 199 -1.52 -6.24 3.97
N ILE A 200 -1.03 -6.11 5.19
CA ILE A 200 -1.35 -7.04 6.28
C ILE A 200 -1.78 -6.26 7.51
N HIS A 201 -2.86 -6.72 8.16
CA HIS A 201 -3.23 -6.30 9.49
C HIS A 201 -3.09 -7.51 10.42
N ALA A 202 -1.96 -7.60 11.16
CA ALA A 202 -1.53 -8.85 11.76
C ALA A 202 -0.57 -8.66 12.94
N GLY A 203 -0.52 -9.66 13.82
CA GLY A 203 0.36 -9.69 14.98
C GLY A 203 -0.32 -9.22 16.25
N ALA A 204 0.33 -9.49 17.39
CA ALA A 204 -0.10 -9.04 18.69
C ALA A 204 -0.07 -7.52 18.81
N GLU A 205 -0.91 -6.96 19.67
CA GLU A 205 -1.06 -5.52 19.86
C GLU A 205 -0.39 -5.06 21.18
N GLY A 206 -0.04 -3.78 21.23
CA GLY A 206 0.39 -3.10 22.44
C GLY A 206 1.88 -2.80 22.50
N SER A 207 2.28 -2.10 23.58
CA SER A 207 3.66 -1.63 23.80
C SER A 207 4.70 -2.75 23.80
N ASP A 208 4.33 -3.96 24.20
CA ASP A 208 5.23 -5.11 24.26
C ASP A 208 5.35 -5.84 22.91
N ALA A 209 4.58 -5.42 21.91
CA ALA A 209 4.50 -6.06 20.61
C ALA A 209 5.44 -5.45 19.54
N GLN A 210 6.46 -4.69 19.90
CA GLN A 210 7.38 -4.02 18.96
C GLN A 210 8.24 -4.99 18.16
N HIS A 211 8.52 -6.19 18.70
CA HIS A 211 9.46 -7.12 18.08
C HIS A 211 8.78 -8.21 17.27
N VAL A 212 9.26 -8.40 16.04
CA VAL A 212 8.81 -9.50 15.16
C VAL A 212 9.65 -10.74 15.46
N THR A 213 9.12 -11.64 16.27
CA THR A 213 9.85 -12.84 16.73
C THR A 213 9.93 -13.95 15.68
N GLY A 214 8.96 -13.99 14.76
CA GLY A 214 8.80 -15.07 13.78
C GLY A 214 8.02 -16.26 14.31
N ALA A 215 7.46 -16.17 15.52
CA ALA A 215 6.48 -17.11 16.07
C ALA A 215 5.05 -16.75 15.65
N GLU A 216 4.10 -17.64 15.91
CA GLU A 216 2.67 -17.30 15.84
C GLU A 216 2.36 -16.34 16.99
N GLU A 217 1.61 -15.28 16.69
CA GLU A 217 1.27 -14.22 17.64
C GLU A 217 -0.23 -14.27 17.97
N HIS A 218 -0.55 -13.96 19.23
CA HIS A 218 -1.93 -13.98 19.74
C HIS A 218 -2.22 -12.69 20.50
N TYR A 219 -3.48 -12.24 20.45
CA TYR A 219 -3.94 -11.10 21.22
C TYR A 219 -5.40 -11.30 21.65
N LEU A 220 -5.71 -11.10 22.93
CA LEU A 220 -7.06 -11.29 23.51
C LEU A 220 -7.71 -12.63 23.12
N GLY A 221 -6.93 -13.70 22.99
CA GLY A 221 -7.40 -15.04 22.62
C GLY A 221 -7.57 -15.26 21.11
N GLU A 222 -7.33 -14.25 20.28
CA GLU A 222 -7.34 -14.36 18.82
C GLU A 222 -5.97 -14.81 18.29
N ASP A 223 -6.00 -15.68 17.28
CA ASP A 223 -4.81 -16.00 16.47
C ASP A 223 -4.57 -14.82 15.51
N ARG A 224 -3.47 -14.09 15.73
CA ARG A 224 -3.08 -12.92 14.93
C ARG A 224 -2.04 -13.27 13.87
N GLY A 225 -1.76 -14.58 13.71
CA GLY A 225 -0.89 -15.14 12.70
C GLY A 225 0.60 -15.00 13.00
N ASN A 226 1.38 -15.32 11.99
CA ASN A 226 2.83 -15.11 12.00
C ASN A 226 3.22 -14.09 10.92
N PRO A 227 3.34 -12.81 11.29
CA PRO A 227 3.60 -11.73 10.31
C PRO A 227 4.83 -11.98 9.45
N ARG A 228 5.93 -12.48 10.05
CA ARG A 228 7.18 -12.75 9.34
C ARG A 228 7.07 -13.88 8.33
N LYS A 229 6.45 -14.99 8.74
CA LYS A 229 6.21 -16.15 7.87
C LYS A 229 5.32 -15.77 6.69
N PHE A 230 4.24 -15.02 6.97
CA PHE A 230 3.30 -14.56 5.94
C PHE A 230 3.98 -13.58 4.97
N ALA A 231 4.61 -12.51 5.45
CA ALA A 231 5.23 -11.49 4.61
C ALA A 231 6.32 -12.07 3.69
N ARG A 232 7.17 -12.95 4.22
CA ARG A 232 8.17 -13.65 3.40
C ARG A 232 7.54 -14.61 2.38
N MET A 233 6.40 -15.23 2.71
CA MET A 233 5.62 -16.04 1.77
C MET A 233 5.02 -15.13 0.69
N ALA A 234 4.52 -13.95 1.04
CA ALA A 234 3.97 -12.98 0.10
C ALA A 234 5.03 -12.54 -0.92
N VAL A 235 6.23 -12.17 -0.49
CA VAL A 235 7.35 -11.83 -1.38
C VAL A 235 7.70 -13.01 -2.30
N ARG A 236 7.82 -14.24 -1.79
CA ARG A 236 8.07 -15.43 -2.63
C ARG A 236 6.93 -15.72 -3.62
N SER A 237 5.77 -15.13 -3.41
CA SER A 237 4.59 -15.31 -4.25
C SER A 237 4.39 -14.20 -5.28
N GLY A 238 5.26 -13.17 -5.26
CA GLY A 238 5.26 -12.07 -6.21
C GLY A 238 4.85 -10.72 -5.63
N ALA A 239 4.86 -10.55 -4.29
CA ALA A 239 4.73 -9.23 -3.69
C ALA A 239 6.05 -8.45 -3.82
N ASP A 240 5.97 -7.19 -4.21
CA ASP A 240 7.10 -6.27 -4.36
C ASP A 240 7.26 -5.36 -3.13
N LEU A 241 6.17 -5.14 -2.40
CA LEU A 241 6.14 -4.38 -1.15
C LEU A 241 5.14 -5.03 -0.19
N VAL A 242 5.50 -5.12 1.09
CA VAL A 242 4.58 -5.55 2.15
C VAL A 242 4.45 -4.42 3.16
N LEU A 243 3.20 -4.00 3.43
CA LEU A 243 2.86 -2.92 4.35
C LEU A 243 2.02 -3.49 5.50
N GLY A 244 2.52 -3.38 6.71
CA GLY A 244 1.92 -3.92 7.91
C GLY A 244 1.26 -2.86 8.79
N SER A 245 0.19 -3.28 9.46
CA SER A 245 -0.58 -2.58 10.48
C SER A 245 -1.15 -3.58 11.51
N GLY A 246 -1.83 -3.10 12.53
CA GLY A 246 -2.53 -3.90 13.54
C GLY A 246 -1.85 -4.01 14.90
N PRO A 247 -0.52 -4.04 15.04
CA PRO A 247 0.13 -4.04 16.35
C PRO A 247 -0.01 -2.73 17.14
N HIS A 248 -0.44 -1.65 16.49
CA HIS A 248 -0.55 -0.30 17.05
C HIS A 248 0.76 0.32 17.53
N VAL A 249 1.88 -0.31 17.21
CA VAL A 249 3.26 0.15 17.48
C VAL A 249 4.10 0.02 16.23
N LEU A 250 5.15 0.82 16.14
CA LEU A 250 6.15 0.64 15.09
C LEU A 250 6.88 -0.69 15.28
N ARG A 251 7.02 -1.44 14.20
CA ARG A 251 7.83 -2.64 14.13
C ARG A 251 8.98 -2.48 13.14
N GLY A 252 9.97 -3.34 13.25
CA GLY A 252 11.11 -3.35 12.34
C GLY A 252 10.72 -3.54 10.88
N MET A 253 11.65 -3.20 9.99
CA MET A 253 11.55 -3.44 8.56
C MET A 253 12.61 -4.44 8.12
N GLU A 254 12.34 -5.14 7.02
CA GLU A 254 13.23 -6.15 6.46
C GLU A 254 13.33 -5.98 4.95
N ILE A 255 14.55 -6.05 4.41
CA ILE A 255 14.76 -6.27 2.98
C ILE A 255 14.91 -7.78 2.78
N TYR A 256 13.93 -8.38 2.12
CA TYR A 256 13.90 -9.80 1.82
C TYR A 256 13.80 -10.03 0.32
N ARG A 257 14.84 -10.63 -0.29
CA ARG A 257 14.93 -10.84 -1.75
C ARG A 257 14.72 -9.54 -2.54
N ASP A 258 15.41 -8.49 -2.13
CA ASP A 258 15.32 -7.14 -2.72
C ASP A 258 13.90 -6.54 -2.69
N ARG A 259 13.08 -6.93 -1.72
CA ARG A 259 11.75 -6.39 -1.47
C ARG A 259 11.63 -5.89 -0.04
N LEU A 260 11.02 -4.73 0.13
CA LEU A 260 10.80 -4.15 1.45
C LEU A 260 9.56 -4.77 2.11
N ILE A 261 9.73 -5.16 3.37
CA ILE A 261 8.68 -5.56 4.29
C ILE A 261 8.70 -4.58 5.47
N ALA A 262 7.64 -3.81 5.66
CA ALA A 262 7.37 -3.04 6.85
C ALA A 262 6.35 -3.81 7.70
N TYR A 263 6.73 -4.28 8.89
CA TYR A 263 5.88 -5.17 9.68
C TYR A 263 4.77 -4.47 10.46
N SER A 264 4.94 -3.19 10.77
CA SER A 264 3.89 -2.29 11.27
C SER A 264 4.38 -0.85 11.19
N LEU A 265 3.51 0.04 10.76
CA LEU A 265 3.75 1.49 10.68
C LEU A 265 3.13 2.24 11.87
N GLY A 266 2.56 1.52 12.85
CA GLY A 266 1.96 2.08 14.06
C GLY A 266 0.64 2.82 13.81
N ASN A 267 0.21 3.58 14.80
CA ASN A 267 -1.00 4.40 14.74
C ASN A 267 -0.71 5.73 14.05
N PHE A 268 -1.23 5.93 12.86
CA PHE A 268 -0.99 7.19 12.13
C PHE A 268 -1.94 8.30 12.55
N SER A 269 -3.22 8.00 12.67
CA SER A 269 -4.27 8.97 12.98
C SER A 269 -5.40 8.27 13.71
N GLY A 270 -5.80 8.79 14.86
CA GLY A 270 -6.85 8.20 15.68
C GLY A 270 -7.37 9.19 16.70
N PHE A 271 -8.17 10.18 16.26
CA PHE A 271 -8.72 11.22 17.12
C PHE A 271 -9.39 10.63 18.37
N HIS A 272 -8.78 10.83 19.53
CA HIS A 272 -9.18 10.33 20.85
C HIS A 272 -9.28 8.79 20.99
N ASN A 273 -8.97 8.01 19.94
CA ASN A 273 -9.11 6.55 19.96
C ASN A 273 -7.77 5.83 20.10
N PHE A 274 -6.67 6.47 19.69
CA PHE A 274 -5.33 5.93 19.86
C PHE A 274 -4.53 6.70 20.90
N ALA A 275 -3.60 6.00 21.55
CA ALA A 275 -2.65 6.64 22.45
C ALA A 275 -1.75 7.61 21.69
N THR A 276 -1.43 8.75 22.31
CA THR A 276 -0.59 9.81 21.74
C THR A 276 0.78 9.92 22.40
N VAL A 277 1.08 8.99 23.34
CA VAL A 277 2.32 8.98 24.11
C VAL A 277 2.91 7.57 24.16
N GLY A 278 4.20 7.49 24.46
CA GLY A 278 4.94 6.22 24.51
C GLY A 278 4.99 5.52 23.16
N ASP A 279 5.22 4.22 23.18
CA ASP A 279 5.39 3.41 21.97
C ASP A 279 4.13 3.35 21.09
N LEU A 280 2.96 3.36 21.73
CA LEU A 280 1.66 3.40 21.04
C LEU A 280 1.37 4.76 20.38
N GLY A 281 2.05 5.84 20.81
CA GLY A 281 1.97 7.16 20.18
C GLY A 281 2.98 7.37 19.06
N ALA A 282 3.89 6.41 18.83
CA ALA A 282 4.89 6.49 17.78
C ALA A 282 4.34 5.93 16.46
N SER A 283 4.53 6.69 15.38
CA SER A 283 4.11 6.33 14.02
C SER A 283 5.11 6.79 12.99
N ALA A 284 4.97 6.31 11.75
CA ALA A 284 5.83 6.73 10.65
C ALA A 284 5.04 6.96 9.37
N VAL A 285 5.50 7.91 8.57
CA VAL A 285 5.20 7.97 7.14
C VAL A 285 6.39 7.34 6.42
N LEU A 286 6.19 6.18 5.85
CA LEU A 286 7.19 5.45 5.10
C LEU A 286 7.21 5.94 3.64
N HIS A 287 8.31 6.53 3.22
CA HIS A 287 8.55 6.85 1.82
C HIS A 287 9.36 5.73 1.16
N VAL A 288 8.83 5.19 0.07
CA VAL A 288 9.45 4.09 -0.68
C VAL A 288 9.47 4.42 -2.16
N SER A 289 10.61 4.15 -2.80
CA SER A 289 10.71 4.11 -4.25
C SER A 289 10.98 2.68 -4.71
N LEU A 290 10.15 2.16 -5.59
CA LEU A 290 10.34 0.87 -6.23
C LEU A 290 10.77 1.07 -7.67
N ASP A 291 11.70 0.23 -8.13
CA ASP A 291 11.93 0.12 -9.57
C ASP A 291 10.65 -0.34 -10.26
N ARG A 292 10.49 0.01 -11.54
CA ARG A 292 9.29 -0.38 -12.31
C ARG A 292 9.14 -1.89 -12.49
N ASP A 293 10.18 -2.65 -12.18
CA ASP A 293 10.20 -4.12 -12.15
C ASP A 293 10.02 -4.70 -10.74
N GLY A 294 9.76 -3.85 -9.74
CA GLY A 294 9.40 -4.22 -8.38
C GLY A 294 10.51 -4.21 -7.33
N PRO A 295 11.83 -4.28 -7.62
CA PRO A 295 12.86 -4.17 -6.60
C PRO A 295 12.76 -2.88 -5.78
N PHE A 296 13.04 -3.00 -4.49
CA PHE A 296 13.21 -1.86 -3.60
C PHE A 296 14.41 -1.04 -4.04
N ARG A 297 14.26 0.28 -4.14
CA ARG A 297 15.30 1.21 -4.55
C ARG A 297 15.78 2.09 -3.39
N SER A 298 14.84 2.72 -2.67
CA SER A 298 15.11 3.61 -1.54
C SER A 298 13.85 3.88 -0.72
#